data_16f9b65c169dd595ef6cd45624a9bb4e
#
_entry.id   16f9b65c169dd595ef6cd45624a9bb4e
#
_cell.length_a   1.000
_cell.length_b   1.000
_cell.length_c   1.000
_cell.angle_alpha   90.00
_cell.angle_beta   90.00
_cell.angle_gamma   90.00
#
_symmetry.space_group_name_H-M   'P 1'
#
loop_
_entity.id
_entity.type
_entity.pdbx_description
1 polymer ?
#
loop_
_entity_poly.entity_id
_entity_poly.type
_entity_poly.pdbx_seq_one_letter_code
_entity_poly.pdbx_strand_id
1 'polypeptide(L)'
;MHTPSHKYLQKWGLTENISPEVVEKAKPPQNEDRRNFLKKAGLGGLALGAFIKQPFAPTLEYAMQKVNKSSAPNDLKITDMRYAVVMNGYARCPIIRIDTNQGISGWGEVRDGATWRYALFLKSRIMGMNPCNVEMIFKKIKQFGFHGRQGGGVCAVEMALWDLAGKAYGVPAYQMLGGKYRDKIRLYADTPRLNDPEVFAAKMKDRIVNKGYTFLKMDFGLESLHKIPGTVVNSNFWDISKQWENTQMTYGGTEHPFTQIQITEKGLGILSDYIGKVRDVIGYEIPLASDHYGHFDLNNAIRLGKAVDKYRLAWLEDLVPWKFTEQWKDISDALETPTITGEDIYLKEDFIKLCDARAVDLIHPDLATSGGLLETKRIADYAEEKGVAMAMHFAGTPVSFAANLHCAAATQNFTALEHHSVDLDYWDDLIKKTDKPLIEMGFARVPEGPGLGVELNEEVAKKHLDPEDNSFFRPTTEWDNMRSWDRLWS
;
A
#
# COMPACT_ATOMS: atom_id res chain seq x y z
N MET A 1 34.19 -33.38 8.73
CA MET A 1 33.86 -31.97 8.93
C MET A 1 34.95 -31.36 9.76
N HIS A 2 35.77 -30.49 9.17
CA HIS A 2 36.86 -29.82 9.89
C HIS A 2 36.25 -28.75 10.80
N THR A 3 36.51 -28.88 12.12
CA THR A 3 36.24 -27.78 13.07
C THR A 3 37.18 -26.61 12.75
N PRO A 4 36.68 -25.36 12.68
CA PRO A 4 37.53 -24.21 12.46
C PRO A 4 38.60 -24.09 13.55
N SER A 5 39.87 -23.85 13.16
CA SER A 5 40.96 -23.69 14.11
C SER A 5 40.74 -22.47 15.00
N HIS A 6 41.20 -22.53 16.26
CA HIS A 6 41.09 -21.46 17.26
C HIS A 6 41.58 -20.08 16.76
N LYS A 7 42.55 -20.06 15.84
CA LYS A 7 43.02 -18.86 15.14
C LYS A 7 41.96 -18.16 14.27
N TYR A 8 40.99 -18.92 13.76
CA TYR A 8 39.90 -18.36 12.92
C TYR A 8 38.85 -17.64 13.77
N LEU A 9 38.56 -18.16 14.96
CA LEU A 9 37.59 -17.57 15.88
C LEU A 9 38.12 -16.27 16.53
N GLN A 10 39.42 -16.21 16.82
CA GLN A 10 40.09 -14.98 17.30
C GLN A 10 40.04 -13.83 16.28
N LYS A 11 40.16 -14.13 14.99
CA LYS A 11 40.15 -13.14 13.92
C LYS A 11 38.78 -12.43 13.76
N TRP A 12 37.73 -13.02 14.31
CA TRP A 12 36.34 -12.50 14.20
C TRP A 12 35.75 -12.01 15.53
N GLY A 13 36.59 -11.84 16.57
CA GLY A 13 36.14 -11.32 17.87
C GLY A 13 35.19 -12.23 18.66
N LEU A 14 35.10 -13.52 18.31
CA LEU A 14 34.11 -14.45 18.88
C LEU A 14 34.64 -15.19 20.13
N THR A 15 35.82 -14.87 20.61
CA THR A 15 36.48 -15.58 21.76
C THR A 15 36.73 -14.72 22.98
N GLU A 16 36.38 -13.44 23.00
CA GLU A 16 36.77 -12.53 24.10
C GLU A 16 36.03 -12.78 25.44
N ASN A 17 35.05 -13.70 25.51
CA ASN A 17 34.28 -13.92 26.75
C ASN A 17 34.00 -15.40 27.09
N ILE A 18 34.81 -16.34 26.61
CA ILE A 18 34.62 -17.76 26.98
C ILE A 18 35.74 -18.18 27.92
N SER A 19 35.43 -18.47 29.19
CA SER A 19 36.40 -18.98 30.15
C SER A 19 36.91 -20.36 29.74
N PRO A 20 38.18 -20.70 30.05
CA PRO A 20 38.78 -22.01 29.72
C PRO A 20 37.96 -23.22 30.23
N GLU A 21 37.27 -23.09 31.34
CA GLU A 21 36.43 -24.16 31.91
C GLU A 21 35.21 -24.54 31.04
N VAL A 22 34.69 -23.60 30.22
CA VAL A 22 33.53 -23.85 29.33
C VAL A 22 34.00 -24.64 28.10
N VAL A 23 35.23 -24.45 27.63
CA VAL A 23 35.79 -25.15 26.47
C VAL A 23 36.12 -26.60 26.79
N GLU A 24 36.49 -26.91 28.05
CA GLU A 24 36.81 -28.29 28.46
C GLU A 24 35.59 -29.17 28.64
N LYS A 25 34.42 -28.59 29.01
CA LYS A 25 33.12 -29.29 29.10
C LYS A 25 32.42 -29.54 27.75
N ALA A 26 32.93 -28.94 26.68
CA ALA A 26 32.32 -29.05 25.35
C ALA A 26 33.00 -30.08 24.43
N LYS A 27 33.95 -30.90 24.94
CA LYS A 27 34.50 -32.01 24.15
C LYS A 27 33.46 -33.12 24.02
N PRO A 28 33.14 -33.54 22.77
CA PRO A 28 32.26 -34.69 22.60
C PRO A 28 32.93 -35.94 23.17
N PRO A 29 32.20 -36.85 23.81
CA PRO A 29 32.75 -38.10 24.32
C PRO A 29 33.33 -38.90 23.14
N GLN A 30 34.58 -39.32 23.28
CA GLN A 30 35.24 -40.20 22.34
C GLN A 30 34.62 -41.60 22.44
N ASN A 31 34.09 -42.08 21.29
CA ASN A 31 33.65 -43.46 21.06
C ASN A 31 32.49 -44.00 21.92
N GLU A 32 31.30 -43.60 21.59
CA GLU A 32 30.14 -44.52 21.73
C GLU A 32 29.54 -44.80 20.36
N ASP A 33 29.41 -46.08 20.04
CA ASP A 33 28.85 -46.59 18.79
C ASP A 33 27.38 -46.11 18.63
N ARG A 34 27.06 -45.57 17.46
CA ARG A 34 25.73 -45.06 17.10
C ARG A 34 24.60 -46.06 17.34
N ARG A 35 24.95 -47.39 17.33
CA ARG A 35 24.02 -48.48 17.66
C ARG A 35 23.65 -48.52 19.12
N ASN A 36 24.56 -48.19 20.06
CA ASN A 36 24.30 -48.18 21.48
C ASN A 36 23.51 -46.98 21.93
N PHE A 37 23.64 -45.83 21.22
CA PHE A 37 22.79 -44.66 21.40
C PHE A 37 21.30 -44.95 21.06
N LEU A 38 21.05 -45.62 19.94
CA LEU A 38 19.68 -45.96 19.49
C LEU A 38 19.04 -47.07 20.36
N LYS A 39 19.84 -47.99 20.91
CA LYS A 39 19.32 -48.99 21.90
C LYS A 39 18.96 -48.37 23.25
N LYS A 40 19.66 -47.33 23.69
CA LYS A 40 19.34 -46.57 24.88
C LYS A 40 18.13 -45.66 24.69
N ALA A 41 17.89 -45.16 23.47
CA ALA A 41 16.71 -44.38 23.10
C ALA A 41 15.43 -45.22 22.99
N GLY A 42 15.54 -46.52 22.70
CA GLY A 42 14.39 -47.45 22.63
C GLY A 42 13.79 -47.88 24.02
N LEU A 43 14.48 -47.58 25.12
CA LEU A 43 13.96 -47.75 26.47
C LEU A 43 13.43 -46.46 27.12
N GLY A 44 13.21 -45.45 26.32
CA GLY A 44 13.10 -44.06 26.75
C GLY A 44 11.69 -43.50 26.96
N GLY A 45 10.69 -44.30 27.22
CA GLY A 45 9.41 -43.82 27.77
C GLY A 45 9.53 -43.24 29.19
N LEU A 46 10.56 -43.65 29.94
CA LEU A 46 10.84 -43.17 31.29
C LEU A 46 11.98 -42.13 31.36
N ALA A 47 12.80 -42.00 30.31
CA ALA A 47 13.91 -41.03 30.26
C ALA A 47 13.46 -39.62 29.86
N LEU A 48 12.33 -39.45 29.14
CA LEU A 48 11.79 -38.11 28.84
C LEU A 48 11.44 -37.34 30.12
N GLY A 49 10.94 -38.05 31.16
CA GLY A 49 10.69 -37.45 32.45
C GLY A 49 11.92 -37.02 33.25
N ALA A 50 13.08 -37.62 32.98
CA ALA A 50 14.35 -37.28 33.64
C ALA A 50 15.12 -36.17 32.89
N PHE A 51 14.94 -36.05 31.57
CA PHE A 51 15.51 -34.95 30.78
C PHE A 51 14.85 -33.60 31.08
N ILE A 52 13.58 -33.63 31.53
CA ILE A 52 12.82 -32.42 31.92
C ILE A 52 13.26 -31.90 33.31
N LYS A 53 13.99 -32.68 34.11
CA LYS A 53 14.52 -32.28 35.44
C LYS A 53 15.95 -31.69 35.40
N GLN A 54 16.55 -31.53 34.26
CA GLN A 54 17.87 -30.92 34.10
C GLN A 54 17.76 -29.40 33.76
N PRO A 55 18.84 -28.61 33.89
CA PRO A 55 18.84 -27.13 33.80
C PRO A 55 18.31 -26.52 32.49
N PHE A 56 17.85 -27.33 31.52
CA PHE A 56 17.14 -26.88 30.33
C PHE A 56 15.66 -26.48 30.59
N ALA A 57 15.07 -26.94 31.67
CA ALA A 57 13.68 -26.61 32.00
C ALA A 57 13.43 -25.10 32.16
N PRO A 58 14.30 -24.31 32.83
CA PRO A 58 14.11 -22.86 32.92
C PRO A 58 14.27 -22.15 31.58
N THR A 59 15.16 -22.64 30.72
CA THR A 59 15.38 -22.04 29.39
C THR A 59 14.22 -22.35 28.43
N LEU A 60 13.68 -23.58 28.49
CA LEU A 60 12.51 -23.97 27.73
C LEU A 60 11.27 -23.26 28.25
N GLU A 61 11.11 -23.15 29.56
CA GLU A 61 10.03 -22.44 30.22
C GLU A 61 10.07 -20.92 29.91
N TYR A 62 11.26 -20.34 29.93
CA TYR A 62 11.48 -18.96 29.50
C TYR A 62 11.17 -18.75 27.99
N ALA A 63 11.59 -19.67 27.12
CA ALA A 63 11.26 -19.67 25.70
C ALA A 63 9.76 -19.84 25.50
N MET A 64 9.11 -20.75 26.21
CA MET A 64 7.66 -20.95 26.16
C MET A 64 6.86 -19.77 26.71
N GLN A 65 7.40 -19.03 27.69
CA GLN A 65 6.79 -17.81 28.22
C GLN A 65 6.86 -16.64 27.24
N LYS A 66 7.86 -16.64 26.36
CA LYS A 66 8.02 -15.64 25.29
C LYS A 66 7.28 -15.98 24.01
N VAL A 67 6.83 -17.22 23.82
CA VAL A 67 5.91 -17.54 22.74
C VAL A 67 4.57 -16.86 23.00
N ASN A 68 4.08 -16.12 22.03
CA ASN A 68 2.75 -15.50 22.12
C ASN A 68 1.67 -16.59 22.30
N LYS A 69 1.24 -16.81 23.55
CA LYS A 69 0.24 -17.84 23.89
C LYS A 69 -1.18 -17.42 23.50
N SER A 70 -1.38 -16.18 23.07
CA SER A 70 -2.68 -15.68 22.64
C SER A 70 -3.05 -16.09 21.21
N SER A 71 -2.15 -16.76 20.48
CA SER A 71 -2.40 -17.22 19.13
C SER A 71 -1.87 -18.63 18.90
N ALA A 72 -2.75 -19.49 18.35
CA ALA A 72 -2.39 -20.79 17.78
C ALA A 72 -2.67 -20.72 16.26
N PRO A 73 -1.68 -20.38 15.41
CA PRO A 73 -1.91 -20.10 13.99
C PRO A 73 -2.62 -21.22 13.24
N ASN A 74 -2.40 -22.48 13.61
CA ASN A 74 -3.05 -23.62 12.97
C ASN A 74 -4.56 -23.72 13.24
N ASP A 75 -5.00 -23.20 14.39
CA ASP A 75 -6.40 -23.28 14.86
C ASP A 75 -7.15 -21.97 14.70
N LEU A 76 -6.48 -20.94 14.13
CA LEU A 76 -7.07 -19.64 13.93
C LEU A 76 -8.12 -19.67 12.83
N LYS A 77 -9.32 -19.14 13.10
CA LYS A 77 -10.45 -19.10 12.17
C LYS A 77 -11.10 -17.73 12.14
N ILE A 78 -11.43 -17.26 10.97
CA ILE A 78 -12.24 -16.05 10.77
C ILE A 78 -13.65 -16.30 11.29
N THR A 79 -14.14 -15.44 12.19
CA THR A 79 -15.47 -15.55 12.82
C THR A 79 -16.43 -14.44 12.42
N ASP A 80 -15.92 -13.27 12.04
CA ASP A 80 -16.75 -12.16 11.58
C ASP A 80 -15.92 -11.20 10.69
N MET A 81 -16.59 -10.38 9.89
CA MET A 81 -16.02 -9.23 9.18
C MET A 81 -16.96 -8.04 9.40
N ARG A 82 -16.43 -6.93 9.88
CA ARG A 82 -17.16 -5.73 10.26
C ARG A 82 -16.56 -4.52 9.58
N TYR A 83 -17.29 -3.40 9.60
CA TYR A 83 -16.82 -2.16 8.97
C TYR A 83 -17.19 -0.92 9.75
N ALA A 84 -16.47 0.15 9.48
CA ALA A 84 -16.83 1.52 9.76
C ALA A 84 -16.39 2.40 8.57
N VAL A 85 -17.18 3.42 8.22
CA VAL A 85 -16.78 4.39 7.19
C VAL A 85 -16.27 5.63 7.90
N VAL A 86 -14.97 5.90 7.74
CA VAL A 86 -14.31 7.07 8.35
C VAL A 86 -14.04 8.09 7.25
N MET A 87 -14.33 9.35 7.55
CA MET A 87 -14.02 10.44 6.64
C MET A 87 -12.52 10.81 6.70
N ASN A 88 -11.90 10.87 5.56
CA ASN A 88 -10.55 11.39 5.36
C ASN A 88 -10.64 12.68 4.55
N GLY A 89 -10.87 13.79 5.24
CA GLY A 89 -11.29 15.03 4.59
C GLY A 89 -12.67 14.85 3.93
N TYR A 90 -12.73 15.00 2.62
CA TYR A 90 -13.94 14.77 1.82
C TYR A 90 -14.10 13.29 1.40
N ALA A 91 -13.05 12.49 1.48
CA ALA A 91 -13.05 11.11 1.02
C ALA A 91 -13.63 10.15 2.08
N ARG A 92 -14.47 9.23 1.62
CA ARG A 92 -15.00 8.13 2.43
C ARG A 92 -14.01 6.97 2.42
N CYS A 93 -13.53 6.54 3.58
CA CYS A 93 -12.58 5.44 3.73
C CYS A 93 -13.22 4.32 4.55
N PRO A 94 -13.75 3.26 3.91
CA PRO A 94 -14.32 2.14 4.65
C PRO A 94 -13.22 1.27 5.25
N ILE A 95 -13.11 1.26 6.58
CA ILE A 95 -12.19 0.41 7.33
C ILE A 95 -12.88 -0.92 7.63
N ILE A 96 -12.20 -2.02 7.35
CA ILE A 96 -12.66 -3.39 7.59
C ILE A 96 -11.92 -3.96 8.79
N ARG A 97 -12.66 -4.64 9.67
CA ARG A 97 -12.11 -5.45 10.76
C ARG A 97 -12.50 -6.91 10.55
N ILE A 98 -11.53 -7.80 10.52
CA ILE A 98 -11.75 -9.25 10.49
C ILE A 98 -11.46 -9.79 11.89
N ASP A 99 -12.48 -10.39 12.51
CA ASP A 99 -12.40 -10.98 13.84
C ASP A 99 -12.11 -12.49 13.76
N THR A 100 -11.48 -13.03 14.80
CA THR A 100 -11.12 -14.46 14.87
C THR A 100 -11.61 -15.14 16.14
N ASN A 101 -11.61 -16.47 16.14
CA ASN A 101 -11.98 -17.31 17.28
C ASN A 101 -11.01 -17.22 18.47
N GLN A 102 -9.85 -16.57 18.31
CA GLN A 102 -8.85 -16.40 19.37
C GLN A 102 -8.75 -14.95 19.88
N GLY A 103 -9.68 -14.08 19.48
CA GLY A 103 -9.78 -12.71 19.97
C GLY A 103 -8.75 -11.73 19.38
N ILE A 104 -7.94 -12.15 18.40
CA ILE A 104 -7.14 -11.23 17.60
C ILE A 104 -7.96 -10.78 16.39
N SER A 105 -7.80 -9.52 16.02
CA SER A 105 -8.46 -8.91 14.86
C SER A 105 -7.44 -8.28 13.92
N GLY A 106 -7.76 -8.26 12.63
CA GLY A 106 -6.96 -7.61 11.59
C GLY A 106 -7.71 -6.45 10.95
N TRP A 107 -6.95 -5.43 10.57
CA TRP A 107 -7.43 -4.21 9.96
C TRP A 107 -7.08 -4.16 8.48
N GLY A 108 -8.03 -3.72 7.68
CA GLY A 108 -7.84 -3.38 6.27
C GLY A 108 -8.72 -2.21 5.90
N GLU A 109 -8.49 -1.65 4.72
CA GLU A 109 -9.22 -0.49 4.24
C GLU A 109 -9.56 -0.64 2.76
N VAL A 110 -10.81 -0.42 2.44
CA VAL A 110 -11.28 -0.36 1.05
C VAL A 110 -10.82 0.96 0.44
N ARG A 111 -10.44 0.94 -0.84
CA ARG A 111 -10.06 2.14 -1.60
C ARG A 111 -10.97 3.33 -1.25
N ASP A 112 -10.37 4.50 -1.06
CA ASP A 112 -11.07 5.75 -0.81
C ASP A 112 -12.19 6.01 -1.84
N GLY A 113 -13.30 6.60 -1.38
CA GLY A 113 -14.49 6.84 -2.22
C GLY A 113 -15.24 5.59 -2.68
N ALA A 114 -14.76 4.37 -2.35
CA ALA A 114 -15.48 3.12 -2.63
C ALA A 114 -16.49 2.78 -1.54
N THR A 115 -17.22 1.69 -1.74
CA THR A 115 -18.20 1.19 -0.77
C THR A 115 -17.69 -0.02 0.01
N TRP A 116 -17.95 -0.06 1.30
CA TRP A 116 -17.68 -1.22 2.17
C TRP A 116 -18.32 -2.52 1.68
N ARG A 117 -19.39 -2.41 0.87
CA ARG A 117 -20.10 -3.57 0.30
C ARG A 117 -19.20 -4.45 -0.54
N TYR A 118 -18.19 -3.88 -1.20
CA TYR A 118 -17.22 -4.65 -1.98
C TYR A 118 -16.41 -5.63 -1.12
N ALA A 119 -16.13 -5.29 0.13
CA ALA A 119 -15.48 -6.20 1.07
C ALA A 119 -16.48 -7.17 1.70
N LEU A 120 -17.62 -6.69 2.21
CA LEU A 120 -18.60 -7.55 2.90
C LEU A 120 -19.20 -8.62 1.98
N PHE A 121 -19.31 -8.35 0.68
CA PHE A 121 -19.69 -9.36 -0.32
C PHE A 121 -18.78 -10.59 -0.30
N LEU A 122 -17.55 -10.47 0.18
CA LEU A 122 -16.58 -11.56 0.28
C LEU A 122 -16.70 -12.35 1.60
N LYS A 123 -17.42 -11.83 2.60
CA LYS A 123 -17.50 -12.38 3.96
C LYS A 123 -17.87 -13.87 3.96
N SER A 124 -18.98 -14.22 3.31
CA SER A 124 -19.48 -15.61 3.28
C SER A 124 -18.50 -16.63 2.66
N ARG A 125 -17.49 -16.14 1.91
CA ARG A 125 -16.49 -16.96 1.23
C ARG A 125 -15.28 -17.27 2.08
N ILE A 126 -15.04 -16.47 3.13
CA ILE A 126 -13.84 -16.56 3.97
C ILE A 126 -14.14 -16.98 5.39
N MET A 127 -15.41 -16.95 5.83
CA MET A 127 -15.81 -17.41 7.17
C MET A 127 -15.32 -18.83 7.47
N GLY A 128 -14.78 -19.03 8.68
CA GLY A 128 -14.22 -20.30 9.13
C GLY A 128 -12.86 -20.67 8.56
N MET A 129 -12.33 -19.89 7.59
CA MET A 129 -10.99 -20.12 7.04
C MET A 129 -9.91 -19.64 8.00
N ASN A 130 -8.72 -20.21 7.88
CA ASN A 130 -7.55 -19.75 8.61
C ASN A 130 -6.97 -18.49 7.93
N PRO A 131 -6.95 -17.32 8.58
CA PRO A 131 -6.48 -16.07 7.97
C PRO A 131 -4.98 -16.08 7.65
N CYS A 132 -4.19 -16.97 8.25
CA CYS A 132 -2.76 -17.09 7.92
C CYS A 132 -2.50 -17.68 6.52
N ASN A 133 -3.51 -18.30 5.92
CA ASN A 133 -3.44 -18.78 4.52
C ASN A 133 -3.78 -17.65 3.54
N VAL A 134 -3.08 -16.52 3.64
CA VAL A 134 -3.38 -15.26 2.94
C VAL A 134 -3.50 -15.48 1.42
N GLU A 135 -2.50 -16.10 0.80
CA GLU A 135 -2.49 -16.30 -0.65
C GLU A 135 -3.63 -17.22 -1.12
N MET A 136 -3.94 -18.27 -0.37
CA MET A 136 -5.03 -19.18 -0.72
C MET A 136 -6.39 -18.46 -0.66
N ILE A 137 -6.60 -17.63 0.36
CA ILE A 137 -7.82 -16.82 0.48
C ILE A 137 -7.84 -15.79 -0.66
N PHE A 138 -6.75 -15.07 -0.91
CA PHE A 138 -6.65 -14.11 -2.00
C PHE A 138 -7.03 -14.74 -3.35
N LYS A 139 -6.45 -15.87 -3.69
CA LYS A 139 -6.78 -16.59 -4.94
C LYS A 139 -8.25 -16.99 -5.03
N LYS A 140 -8.89 -17.29 -3.90
CA LYS A 140 -10.32 -17.61 -3.85
C LYS A 140 -11.21 -16.38 -4.11
N ILE A 141 -10.80 -15.20 -3.65
CA ILE A 141 -11.64 -13.99 -3.70
C ILE A 141 -11.27 -13.01 -4.83
N LYS A 142 -10.05 -13.06 -5.38
CA LYS A 142 -9.56 -12.08 -6.35
C LYS A 142 -10.46 -11.90 -7.58
N GLN A 143 -11.16 -12.93 -8.00
CA GLN A 143 -12.09 -12.88 -9.15
C GLN A 143 -13.31 -11.96 -8.92
N PHE A 144 -13.58 -11.58 -7.69
CA PHE A 144 -14.70 -10.69 -7.33
C PHE A 144 -14.31 -9.21 -7.30
N GLY A 145 -13.03 -8.89 -7.44
CA GLY A 145 -12.56 -7.55 -7.73
C GLY A 145 -12.68 -7.23 -9.20
N PHE A 146 -12.62 -5.96 -9.53
CA PHE A 146 -12.67 -5.47 -10.89
C PHE A 146 -11.84 -4.18 -10.99
N HIS A 147 -11.97 -3.44 -12.09
CA HIS A 147 -11.20 -2.21 -12.27
C HIS A 147 -11.53 -1.13 -11.24
N GLY A 148 -10.55 -0.29 -10.97
CA GLY A 148 -10.69 0.85 -10.08
C GLY A 148 -11.10 0.43 -8.67
N ARG A 149 -11.93 1.23 -8.06
CA ARG A 149 -12.31 1.11 -6.65
C ARG A 149 -13.01 -0.18 -6.25
N GLN A 150 -13.55 -0.95 -7.20
CA GLN A 150 -14.18 -2.25 -6.88
C GLN A 150 -13.15 -3.27 -6.38
N GLY A 151 -11.92 -3.25 -6.91
CA GLY A 151 -10.81 -4.07 -6.43
C GLY A 151 -10.51 -3.87 -4.94
N GLY A 152 -10.80 -2.68 -4.42
CA GLY A 152 -10.57 -2.30 -3.03
C GLY A 152 -11.21 -3.20 -1.99
N GLY A 153 -12.33 -3.87 -2.32
CA GLY A 153 -12.94 -4.84 -1.40
C GLY A 153 -12.04 -6.06 -1.18
N VAL A 154 -11.43 -6.59 -2.23
CA VAL A 154 -10.46 -7.69 -2.16
C VAL A 154 -9.18 -7.24 -1.44
N CYS A 155 -8.69 -6.04 -1.78
CA CYS A 155 -7.49 -5.47 -1.17
C CYS A 155 -7.65 -5.27 0.34
N ALA A 156 -8.81 -4.74 0.78
CA ALA A 156 -9.09 -4.56 2.20
C ALA A 156 -9.07 -5.88 2.99
N VAL A 157 -9.67 -6.93 2.42
CA VAL A 157 -9.61 -8.27 3.04
C VAL A 157 -8.17 -8.76 3.08
N GLU A 158 -7.41 -8.62 2.00
CA GLU A 158 -6.02 -9.08 1.93
C GLU A 158 -5.13 -8.33 2.93
N MET A 159 -5.26 -7.00 3.08
CA MET A 159 -4.57 -6.21 4.11
C MET A 159 -4.87 -6.74 5.52
N ALA A 160 -6.16 -6.97 5.84
CA ALA A 160 -6.58 -7.47 7.14
C ALA A 160 -6.03 -8.87 7.42
N LEU A 161 -5.88 -9.72 6.41
CA LEU A 161 -5.26 -11.04 6.54
C LEU A 161 -3.76 -10.94 6.84
N TRP A 162 -3.02 -10.00 6.21
CA TRP A 162 -1.61 -9.76 6.52
C TRP A 162 -1.43 -9.23 7.94
N ASP A 163 -2.31 -8.35 8.39
CA ASP A 163 -2.33 -7.88 9.78
C ASP A 163 -2.55 -9.04 10.75
N LEU A 164 -3.55 -9.88 10.50
CA LEU A 164 -3.83 -11.08 11.31
C LEU A 164 -2.66 -12.06 11.31
N ALA A 165 -2.10 -12.38 10.14
CA ALA A 165 -0.99 -13.32 10.02
C ALA A 165 0.24 -12.81 10.79
N GLY A 166 0.58 -11.53 10.63
CA GLY A 166 1.69 -10.92 11.37
C GLY A 166 1.46 -10.90 12.87
N LYS A 167 0.24 -10.59 13.34
CA LYS A 167 -0.14 -10.66 14.75
C LYS A 167 -0.07 -12.12 15.29
N ALA A 168 -0.53 -13.08 14.51
CA ALA A 168 -0.48 -14.49 14.88
C ALA A 168 0.95 -15.04 14.98
N TYR A 169 1.83 -14.62 14.08
CA TYR A 169 3.24 -15.02 14.07
C TYR A 169 4.13 -14.15 14.97
N GLY A 170 3.64 -12.98 15.41
CA GLY A 170 4.41 -12.03 16.23
C GLY A 170 5.45 -11.25 15.42
N VAL A 171 5.23 -11.04 14.11
CA VAL A 171 6.16 -10.36 13.21
C VAL A 171 5.47 -9.25 12.41
N PRO A 172 6.20 -8.17 12.02
CA PRO A 172 5.66 -7.16 11.12
C PRO A 172 5.39 -7.74 9.72
N ALA A 173 4.41 -7.16 9.00
CA ALA A 173 4.00 -7.66 7.68
C ALA A 173 5.16 -7.66 6.66
N TYR A 174 6.03 -6.64 6.65
CA TYR A 174 7.19 -6.61 5.74
C TYR A 174 8.12 -7.82 5.90
N GLN A 175 8.21 -8.39 7.12
CA GLN A 175 9.07 -9.55 7.38
C GLN A 175 8.60 -10.79 6.62
N MET A 176 7.28 -10.95 6.49
CA MET A 176 6.68 -12.03 5.72
C MET A 176 6.72 -11.79 4.20
N LEU A 177 6.96 -10.54 3.77
CA LEU A 177 7.16 -10.16 2.36
C LEU A 177 8.62 -10.28 1.89
N GLY A 178 9.50 -10.83 2.72
CA GLY A 178 10.91 -11.03 2.38
C GLY A 178 11.88 -10.09 3.11
N GLY A 179 11.40 -9.26 4.03
CA GLY A 179 12.19 -8.29 4.77
C GLY A 179 12.17 -6.90 4.13
N LYS A 180 12.95 -5.98 4.66
CA LYS A 180 12.94 -4.57 4.23
C LYS A 180 14.26 -4.15 3.59
N TYR A 181 14.17 -3.35 2.54
CA TYR A 181 15.27 -2.64 1.91
C TYR A 181 15.56 -1.30 2.59
N ARG A 182 14.58 -0.72 3.30
CA ARG A 182 14.68 0.61 3.93
C ARG A 182 13.86 0.74 5.20
N ASP A 183 14.34 1.55 6.15
CA ASP A 183 13.69 1.81 7.44
C ASP A 183 12.73 3.01 7.40
N LYS A 184 12.91 3.88 6.39
CA LYS A 184 12.11 5.08 6.19
C LYS A 184 11.63 5.13 4.75
N ILE A 185 10.37 5.48 4.57
CA ILE A 185 9.71 5.63 3.29
C ILE A 185 9.65 7.10 2.94
N ARG A 186 10.23 7.46 1.80
CA ARG A 186 10.13 8.81 1.23
C ARG A 186 8.69 9.05 0.80
N LEU A 187 8.13 10.18 1.20
CA LEU A 187 6.80 10.60 0.79
C LEU A 187 6.89 11.71 -0.27
N TYR A 188 5.89 11.77 -1.13
CA TYR A 188 5.60 12.96 -1.90
C TYR A 188 4.24 13.53 -1.48
N ALA A 189 4.19 14.87 -1.34
CA ALA A 189 2.97 15.54 -0.93
C ALA A 189 2.11 15.81 -2.16
N ASP A 190 0.95 15.21 -2.21
CA ASP A 190 -0.11 15.63 -3.10
C ASP A 190 -0.65 17.01 -2.68
N THR A 191 -0.90 17.87 -3.65
CA THR A 191 -1.36 19.23 -3.36
C THR A 191 -2.51 19.58 -4.28
N PRO A 192 -3.75 19.60 -3.72
CA PRO A 192 -4.93 20.01 -4.45
C PRO A 192 -4.76 21.43 -5.02
N ARG A 193 -5.13 21.58 -6.27
CA ARG A 193 -4.97 22.82 -7.02
C ARG A 193 -5.68 24.00 -6.37
N LEU A 194 -5.03 25.14 -6.39
CA LEU A 194 -5.62 26.46 -6.12
C LEU A 194 -5.70 27.27 -7.43
N ASN A 195 -6.67 28.18 -7.53
CA ASN A 195 -6.87 28.99 -8.74
C ASN A 195 -5.70 29.97 -8.98
N ASP A 196 -5.14 30.50 -7.92
CA ASP A 196 -4.02 31.42 -7.97
C ASP A 196 -2.69 30.64 -7.89
N PRO A 197 -1.85 30.68 -8.93
CA PRO A 197 -0.59 29.96 -8.97
C PRO A 197 0.42 30.44 -7.91
N GLU A 198 0.39 31.68 -7.49
CA GLU A 198 1.31 32.21 -6.47
C GLU A 198 0.94 31.68 -5.07
N VAL A 199 -0.37 31.68 -4.75
CA VAL A 199 -0.88 31.09 -3.51
C VAL A 199 -0.62 29.59 -3.48
N PHE A 200 -0.82 28.91 -4.61
CA PHE A 200 -0.53 27.49 -4.75
C PHE A 200 0.96 27.19 -4.55
N ALA A 201 1.83 27.94 -5.22
CA ALA A 201 3.28 27.79 -5.09
C ALA A 201 3.78 28.07 -3.65
N ALA A 202 3.19 29.07 -3.00
CA ALA A 202 3.49 29.35 -1.57
C ALA A 202 3.13 28.18 -0.66
N LYS A 203 1.96 27.52 -0.89
CA LYS A 203 1.56 26.32 -0.17
C LYS A 203 2.54 25.16 -0.41
N MET A 204 2.99 24.95 -1.64
CA MET A 204 3.99 23.94 -1.95
C MET A 204 5.35 24.26 -1.31
N LYS A 205 5.73 25.54 -1.26
CA LYS A 205 6.94 25.98 -0.57
C LYS A 205 6.88 25.69 0.94
N ASP A 206 5.72 25.88 1.56
CA ASP A 206 5.48 25.51 2.98
C ASP A 206 5.73 24.02 3.22
N ARG A 207 5.27 23.14 2.31
CA ARG A 207 5.51 21.69 2.40
C ARG A 207 7.00 21.35 2.39
N ILE A 208 7.80 22.09 1.62
CA ILE A 208 9.26 21.89 1.58
C ILE A 208 9.89 22.41 2.89
N VAL A 209 9.62 23.65 3.25
CA VAL A 209 10.35 24.37 4.32
C VAL A 209 9.93 23.89 5.69
N ASN A 210 8.64 23.79 5.96
CA ASN A 210 8.10 23.52 7.29
C ASN A 210 7.77 22.03 7.51
N LYS A 211 7.38 21.30 6.46
CA LYS A 211 7.02 19.88 6.57
C LYS A 211 8.09 18.93 6.01
N GLY A 212 9.16 19.46 5.41
CA GLY A 212 10.36 18.71 4.98
C GLY A 212 10.17 17.77 3.79
N TYR A 213 9.10 17.95 3.00
CA TYR A 213 8.92 17.14 1.80
C TYR A 213 10.01 17.44 0.77
N THR A 214 10.58 16.38 0.24
CA THR A 214 11.62 16.43 -0.79
C THR A 214 11.10 16.04 -2.17
N PHE A 215 9.80 15.85 -2.30
CA PHE A 215 9.10 15.52 -3.53
C PHE A 215 7.65 16.03 -3.42
N LEU A 216 7.13 16.63 -4.49
CA LEU A 216 5.80 17.22 -4.54
C LEU A 216 5.03 16.70 -5.76
N LYS A 217 3.70 16.60 -5.63
CA LYS A 217 2.75 16.44 -6.75
C LYS A 217 1.74 17.57 -6.71
N MET A 218 1.35 18.06 -7.87
CA MET A 218 0.31 19.05 -8.05
C MET A 218 -0.84 18.44 -8.83
N ASP A 219 -2.05 18.60 -8.30
CA ASP A 219 -3.27 18.35 -9.03
C ASP A 219 -3.51 19.49 -10.01
N PHE A 220 -3.35 19.21 -11.27
CA PHE A 220 -3.43 20.26 -12.26
C PHE A 220 -4.00 19.74 -13.58
N GLY A 221 -5.30 19.79 -13.72
CA GLY A 221 -6.00 19.24 -14.86
C GLY A 221 -6.85 20.27 -15.63
N LEU A 222 -7.63 19.74 -16.56
CA LEU A 222 -8.54 20.50 -17.42
C LEU A 222 -9.58 21.33 -16.69
N GLU A 223 -9.93 20.98 -15.47
CA GLU A 223 -10.90 21.72 -14.65
C GLU A 223 -10.53 23.20 -14.51
N SER A 224 -9.23 23.51 -14.58
CA SER A 224 -8.74 24.88 -14.54
C SER A 224 -9.16 25.71 -15.75
N LEU A 225 -9.40 25.04 -16.86
CA LEU A 225 -9.57 25.69 -18.17
C LEU A 225 -11.02 25.79 -18.60
N HIS A 226 -11.90 24.85 -18.23
CA HIS A 226 -13.23 24.74 -18.83
C HIS A 226 -14.10 25.99 -18.69
N LYS A 227 -13.89 26.79 -17.64
CA LYS A 227 -14.60 28.06 -17.42
C LYS A 227 -13.98 29.26 -18.17
N ILE A 228 -12.82 29.08 -18.81
CA ILE A 228 -12.13 30.13 -19.54
C ILE A 228 -12.46 29.98 -21.02
N PRO A 229 -13.19 30.92 -21.65
CA PRO A 229 -13.61 30.79 -23.05
C PRO A 229 -12.42 30.60 -24.00
N GLY A 230 -12.54 29.62 -24.92
CA GLY A 230 -11.58 29.34 -25.95
C GLY A 230 -10.33 28.57 -25.52
N THR A 231 -10.35 27.92 -24.36
CA THR A 231 -9.23 27.08 -23.85
C THR A 231 -9.38 25.61 -24.16
N VAL A 232 -10.60 25.11 -24.15
CA VAL A 232 -10.97 23.73 -24.50
C VAL A 232 -12.17 23.73 -25.43
N VAL A 233 -12.23 22.71 -26.28
CA VAL A 233 -13.36 22.44 -27.19
C VAL A 233 -14.12 21.25 -26.64
N ASN A 234 -15.43 21.21 -26.84
CA ASN A 234 -16.33 20.14 -26.37
C ASN A 234 -16.28 19.92 -24.85
N SER A 235 -16.30 21.02 -24.11
CA SER A 235 -16.14 21.00 -22.64
C SER A 235 -17.46 20.71 -21.87
N ASN A 236 -18.54 20.36 -22.53
CA ASN A 236 -19.85 20.08 -21.93
C ASN A 236 -19.79 18.95 -20.88
N PHE A 237 -18.81 18.06 -21.00
CA PHE A 237 -18.54 17.03 -20.00
C PHE A 237 -18.32 17.61 -18.59
N TRP A 238 -17.71 18.77 -18.48
CA TRP A 238 -17.40 19.37 -17.18
C TRP A 238 -18.61 19.95 -16.45
N ASP A 239 -19.69 20.24 -17.19
CA ASP A 239 -20.95 20.60 -16.55
C ASP A 239 -21.58 19.38 -15.87
N ILE A 240 -21.19 18.19 -16.27
CA ILE A 240 -21.55 16.93 -15.62
C ILE A 240 -20.73 16.74 -14.32
N SER A 241 -19.53 17.31 -14.20
CA SER A 241 -18.72 17.21 -12.98
C SER A 241 -19.39 17.88 -11.77
N LYS A 242 -20.30 18.84 -11.98
CA LYS A 242 -21.18 19.33 -10.92
C LYS A 242 -22.10 18.25 -10.37
N GLN A 243 -22.24 17.14 -11.05
CA GLN A 243 -23.05 16.00 -10.62
C GLN A 243 -22.32 15.06 -9.64
N TRP A 244 -21.05 15.27 -9.37
CA TRP A 244 -20.38 14.65 -8.22
C TRP A 244 -21.02 15.06 -6.89
N GLU A 245 -21.66 16.25 -6.88
CA GLU A 245 -22.45 16.72 -5.74
C GLU A 245 -23.84 16.08 -5.68
N ASN A 246 -24.30 15.45 -6.77
CA ASN A 246 -25.58 14.75 -6.85
C ASN A 246 -25.35 13.27 -7.15
N THR A 247 -25.79 12.40 -6.26
CA THR A 247 -25.70 10.95 -6.30
C THR A 247 -26.36 10.26 -7.51
N GLN A 248 -26.91 11.01 -8.44
CA GLN A 248 -27.47 10.51 -9.70
C GLN A 248 -26.54 10.96 -10.85
N MET A 249 -25.60 10.11 -11.20
CA MET A 249 -24.87 10.23 -12.46
C MET A 249 -25.81 9.95 -13.63
N THR A 250 -26.60 10.93 -13.99
CA THR A 250 -27.25 10.95 -15.31
C THR A 250 -26.20 11.43 -16.31
N TYR A 251 -25.60 10.52 -17.01
CA TYR A 251 -24.82 10.81 -18.21
C TYR A 251 -25.78 11.38 -19.28
N GLY A 252 -26.17 12.61 -19.12
CA GLY A 252 -27.03 13.34 -20.04
C GLY A 252 -26.28 13.91 -21.24
N GLY A 253 -25.29 13.24 -21.70
CA GLY A 253 -24.52 13.56 -22.90
C GLY A 253 -23.62 12.39 -23.18
N THR A 254 -23.61 11.93 -24.40
CA THR A 254 -22.91 10.72 -24.82
C THR A 254 -21.50 10.99 -25.30
N GLU A 255 -20.98 12.19 -25.11
CA GLU A 255 -19.64 12.56 -25.52
C GLU A 255 -18.60 11.89 -24.62
N HIS A 256 -17.78 11.02 -25.19
CA HIS A 256 -16.71 10.38 -24.46
C HIS A 256 -15.59 11.42 -24.18
N PRO A 257 -15.28 11.73 -22.90
CA PRO A 257 -14.43 12.87 -22.56
C PRO A 257 -13.06 12.84 -23.24
N PHE A 258 -12.39 11.70 -23.18
CA PHE A 258 -11.02 11.59 -23.68
C PHE A 258 -10.90 11.54 -25.22
N THR A 259 -11.99 11.34 -25.95
CA THR A 259 -12.00 11.34 -27.42
C THR A 259 -12.51 12.64 -28.03
N GLN A 260 -13.14 13.50 -27.25
CA GLN A 260 -13.84 14.68 -27.77
C GLN A 260 -13.32 16.00 -27.20
N ILE A 261 -12.77 16.02 -25.99
CA ILE A 261 -12.17 17.21 -25.41
C ILE A 261 -10.84 17.49 -26.09
N GLN A 262 -10.70 18.68 -26.65
CA GLN A 262 -9.45 19.15 -27.24
C GLN A 262 -8.98 20.43 -26.53
N ILE A 263 -7.69 20.47 -26.21
CA ILE A 263 -7.08 21.67 -25.66
C ILE A 263 -6.60 22.57 -26.81
N THR A 264 -6.91 23.87 -26.72
CA THR A 264 -6.43 24.87 -27.68
C THR A 264 -5.03 25.36 -27.30
N GLU A 265 -4.36 26.06 -28.22
CA GLU A 265 -3.08 26.72 -27.92
C GLU A 265 -3.20 27.73 -26.78
N LYS A 266 -4.33 28.43 -26.67
CA LYS A 266 -4.62 29.30 -25.51
C LYS A 266 -4.67 28.53 -24.22
N GLY A 267 -5.33 27.35 -24.21
CA GLY A 267 -5.39 26.47 -23.02
C GLY A 267 -4.02 25.94 -22.64
N LEU A 268 -3.23 25.45 -23.60
CA LEU A 268 -1.86 25.00 -23.37
C LEU A 268 -0.98 26.11 -22.78
N GLY A 269 -1.08 27.34 -23.33
CA GLY A 269 -0.36 28.49 -22.80
C GLY A 269 -0.69 28.76 -21.32
N ILE A 270 -1.98 28.74 -20.94
CA ILE A 270 -2.41 28.98 -19.57
C ILE A 270 -1.87 27.90 -18.62
N LEU A 271 -1.96 26.60 -19.01
CA LEU A 271 -1.40 25.51 -18.19
C LEU A 271 0.11 25.64 -18.04
N SER A 272 0.79 25.87 -19.15
CA SER A 272 2.25 26.04 -19.15
C SER A 272 2.69 27.22 -18.27
N ASP A 273 2.03 28.37 -18.37
CA ASP A 273 2.36 29.55 -17.58
C ASP A 273 2.10 29.34 -16.08
N TYR A 274 1.03 28.62 -15.74
CA TYR A 274 0.75 28.27 -14.35
C TYR A 274 1.89 27.42 -13.75
N ILE A 275 2.29 26.36 -14.43
CA ILE A 275 3.41 25.49 -14.02
C ILE A 275 4.71 26.30 -13.91
N GLY A 276 4.94 27.21 -14.85
CA GLY A 276 6.10 28.11 -14.81
C GLY A 276 6.15 28.94 -13.54
N LYS A 277 5.04 29.57 -13.15
CA LYS A 277 4.95 30.35 -11.90
C LYS A 277 5.19 29.51 -10.67
N VAL A 278 4.71 28.25 -10.65
CA VAL A 278 5.01 27.33 -9.55
C VAL A 278 6.51 27.04 -9.49
N ARG A 279 7.14 26.73 -10.63
CA ARG A 279 8.59 26.48 -10.71
C ARG A 279 9.43 27.68 -10.28
N ASP A 280 9.01 28.91 -10.61
CA ASP A 280 9.71 30.13 -10.21
C ASP A 280 9.81 30.26 -8.66
N VAL A 281 8.85 29.75 -7.92
CA VAL A 281 8.81 29.81 -6.46
C VAL A 281 9.52 28.62 -5.81
N ILE A 282 9.27 27.38 -6.30
CA ILE A 282 9.82 26.17 -5.67
C ILE A 282 11.22 25.81 -6.19
N GLY A 283 11.62 26.32 -7.36
CA GLY A 283 12.89 25.99 -8.01
C GLY A 283 12.88 24.62 -8.70
N TYR A 284 14.07 24.15 -9.07
CA TYR A 284 14.28 22.90 -9.80
C TYR A 284 15.00 21.81 -8.99
N GLU A 285 15.32 22.07 -7.72
CA GLU A 285 15.99 21.11 -6.85
C GLU A 285 15.01 20.06 -6.28
N ILE A 286 13.71 20.39 -6.27
CA ILE A 286 12.65 19.53 -5.79
C ILE A 286 11.92 18.91 -6.97
N PRO A 287 11.86 17.57 -7.09
CA PRO A 287 11.01 16.91 -8.06
C PRO A 287 9.56 17.34 -7.89
N LEU A 288 8.92 17.70 -8.98
CA LEU A 288 7.53 18.15 -9.05
C LEU A 288 6.80 17.29 -10.08
N ALA A 289 5.86 16.49 -9.63
CA ALA A 289 4.96 15.71 -10.47
C ALA A 289 3.68 16.48 -10.79
N SER A 290 2.94 16.04 -11.78
CA SER A 290 1.63 16.60 -12.10
C SER A 290 0.65 15.52 -12.56
N ASP A 291 -0.64 15.69 -12.19
CA ASP A 291 -1.72 14.75 -12.35
C ASP A 291 -3.00 15.40 -12.89
N HIS A 292 -4.04 14.57 -13.08
CA HIS A 292 -5.40 14.94 -13.50
C HIS A 292 -5.57 15.38 -14.97
N TYR A 293 -4.82 14.74 -15.88
CA TYR A 293 -4.91 15.02 -17.31
C TYR A 293 -5.78 14.06 -18.12
N GLY A 294 -6.30 13.01 -17.54
CA GLY A 294 -6.86 11.79 -18.13
C GLY A 294 -8.04 11.92 -19.12
N HIS A 295 -8.33 13.11 -19.64
CA HIS A 295 -9.49 13.40 -20.48
C HIS A 295 -9.12 13.72 -21.94
N PHE A 296 -7.85 13.58 -22.32
CA PHE A 296 -7.40 13.87 -23.68
C PHE A 296 -7.30 12.61 -24.54
N ASP A 297 -7.33 12.81 -25.86
CA ASP A 297 -6.86 11.82 -26.80
C ASP A 297 -5.31 11.82 -26.88
N LEU A 298 -4.76 10.84 -27.59
CA LEU A 298 -3.32 10.69 -27.81
C LEU A 298 -2.64 11.97 -28.26
N ASN A 299 -3.21 12.69 -29.25
CA ASN A 299 -2.57 13.87 -29.82
C ASN A 299 -2.58 15.04 -28.85
N ASN A 300 -3.68 15.25 -28.12
CA ASN A 300 -3.76 16.31 -27.12
C ASN A 300 -2.88 16.01 -25.91
N ALA A 301 -2.74 14.74 -25.49
CA ALA A 301 -1.81 14.32 -24.44
C ALA A 301 -0.35 14.63 -24.82
N ILE A 302 0.07 14.30 -26.07
CA ILE A 302 1.41 14.62 -26.57
C ILE A 302 1.63 16.14 -26.66
N ARG A 303 0.66 16.90 -27.16
CA ARG A 303 0.76 18.38 -27.24
C ARG A 303 0.91 19.01 -25.87
N LEU A 304 0.13 18.54 -24.90
CA LEU A 304 0.24 18.97 -23.50
C LEU A 304 1.62 18.68 -22.94
N GLY A 305 2.08 17.42 -23.04
CA GLY A 305 3.38 17.01 -22.54
C GLY A 305 4.51 17.87 -23.10
N LYS A 306 4.54 18.07 -24.43
CA LYS A 306 5.53 18.93 -25.09
C LYS A 306 5.48 20.39 -24.64
N ALA A 307 4.30 20.92 -24.33
CA ALA A 307 4.16 22.29 -23.84
C ALA A 307 4.77 22.49 -22.44
N VAL A 308 4.85 21.40 -21.64
CA VAL A 308 5.34 21.44 -20.25
C VAL A 308 6.72 20.80 -20.06
N ASP A 309 7.28 20.09 -21.04
CA ASP A 309 8.62 19.45 -20.98
C ASP A 309 9.72 20.40 -20.49
N LYS A 310 9.66 21.66 -20.88
CA LYS A 310 10.60 22.71 -20.45
C LYS A 310 10.67 22.92 -18.94
N TYR A 311 9.66 22.49 -18.19
CA TYR A 311 9.60 22.63 -16.74
C TYR A 311 10.18 21.43 -15.97
N ARG A 312 10.67 20.41 -16.68
CA ARG A 312 11.36 19.26 -16.12
C ARG A 312 10.56 18.65 -14.97
N LEU A 313 9.30 18.29 -15.24
CA LEU A 313 8.46 17.62 -14.26
C LEU A 313 8.99 16.21 -13.95
N ALA A 314 8.73 15.72 -12.75
CA ALA A 314 9.15 14.38 -12.34
C ALA A 314 8.37 13.30 -13.11
N TRP A 315 7.09 13.55 -13.36
CA TRP A 315 6.23 12.78 -14.26
C TRP A 315 4.96 13.54 -14.63
N LEU A 316 4.31 13.04 -15.69
CA LEU A 316 2.92 13.32 -16.02
C LEU A 316 2.11 12.06 -15.78
N GLU A 317 1.05 12.18 -14.97
CA GLU A 317 0.24 11.09 -14.50
C GLU A 317 -1.08 11.02 -15.25
N ASP A 318 -1.53 9.80 -15.57
CA ASP A 318 -2.85 9.47 -16.10
C ASP A 318 -3.31 10.31 -17.31
N LEU A 319 -2.40 10.54 -18.28
CA LEU A 319 -2.67 11.33 -19.48
C LEU A 319 -3.79 10.75 -20.35
N VAL A 320 -3.87 9.42 -20.44
CA VAL A 320 -4.92 8.65 -21.12
C VAL A 320 -5.30 7.46 -20.28
N PRO A 321 -6.46 6.82 -20.52
CA PRO A 321 -6.84 5.60 -19.76
C PRO A 321 -5.75 4.52 -19.84
N TRP A 322 -5.37 3.94 -18.71
CA TRP A 322 -4.28 2.97 -18.56
C TRP A 322 -4.37 1.76 -19.50
N LYS A 323 -5.56 1.36 -19.92
CA LYS A 323 -5.81 0.21 -20.79
C LYS A 323 -5.29 0.37 -22.21
N PHE A 324 -4.95 1.57 -22.63
CA PHE A 324 -4.42 1.87 -23.97
C PHE A 324 -2.89 1.85 -23.97
N THR A 325 -2.31 0.69 -23.69
CA THR A 325 -0.86 0.47 -23.57
C THR A 325 -0.05 1.01 -24.74
N GLU A 326 -0.53 0.82 -25.99
CA GLU A 326 0.16 1.33 -27.18
C GLU A 326 0.16 2.86 -27.25
N GLN A 327 -0.95 3.50 -26.86
CA GLN A 327 -0.99 4.98 -26.80
C GLN A 327 -0.06 5.51 -25.72
N TRP A 328 0.02 4.83 -24.56
CA TRP A 328 0.98 5.18 -23.52
C TRP A 328 2.41 5.13 -24.04
N LYS A 329 2.75 4.09 -24.82
CA LYS A 329 4.07 4.00 -25.45
C LYS A 329 4.35 5.15 -26.40
N ASP A 330 3.38 5.47 -27.27
CA ASP A 330 3.53 6.60 -28.22
C ASP A 330 3.71 7.94 -27.47
N ILE A 331 3.02 8.12 -26.33
CA ILE A 331 3.17 9.31 -25.49
C ILE A 331 4.58 9.36 -24.89
N SER A 332 5.01 8.28 -24.22
CA SER A 332 6.32 8.21 -23.57
C SER A 332 7.47 8.38 -24.56
N ASP A 333 7.37 7.80 -25.75
CA ASP A 333 8.37 7.98 -26.82
C ASP A 333 8.42 9.42 -27.37
N ALA A 334 7.33 10.18 -27.23
CA ALA A 334 7.22 11.54 -27.75
C ALA A 334 7.66 12.64 -26.77
N LEU A 335 7.74 12.35 -25.47
CA LEU A 335 7.99 13.32 -24.40
C LEU A 335 9.39 13.17 -23.80
N GLU A 336 9.92 14.28 -23.24
CA GLU A 336 11.11 14.26 -22.39
C GLU A 336 10.73 14.06 -20.91
N THR A 337 9.53 14.49 -20.51
CA THR A 337 9.00 14.31 -19.16
C THR A 337 8.57 12.86 -18.97
N PRO A 338 9.02 12.17 -17.90
CA PRO A 338 8.60 10.81 -17.60
C PRO A 338 7.08 10.68 -17.47
N THR A 339 6.56 9.51 -17.79
CA THR A 339 5.14 9.19 -17.72
C THR A 339 4.87 8.12 -16.64
N ILE A 340 3.69 8.18 -16.02
CA ILE A 340 3.28 7.24 -14.98
C ILE A 340 1.78 6.97 -15.06
N THR A 341 1.35 5.74 -14.78
CA THR A 341 -0.05 5.35 -14.58
C THR A 341 -0.16 4.11 -13.70
N GLY A 342 -1.34 3.85 -13.16
CA GLY A 342 -1.60 2.58 -12.52
C GLY A 342 -2.50 2.57 -11.28
N GLU A 343 -2.94 3.71 -10.75
CA GLU A 343 -3.72 3.76 -9.51
C GLU A 343 -5.03 2.98 -9.57
N ASP A 344 -5.63 2.89 -10.76
CA ASP A 344 -6.90 2.20 -11.01
C ASP A 344 -6.73 0.79 -11.61
N ILE A 345 -5.50 0.29 -11.70
CA ILE A 345 -5.22 -1.05 -12.22
C ILE A 345 -5.37 -2.11 -11.13
N TYR A 346 -6.22 -3.09 -11.39
CA TYR A 346 -6.41 -4.26 -10.53
C TYR A 346 -5.64 -5.45 -11.07
N LEU A 347 -4.80 -6.05 -10.23
CA LEU A 347 -3.91 -7.19 -10.48
C LEU A 347 -2.75 -6.89 -11.45
N LYS A 348 -1.77 -7.77 -11.40
CA LYS A 348 -0.47 -7.61 -12.08
C LYS A 348 -0.53 -7.72 -13.61
N GLU A 349 -1.55 -8.35 -14.16
CA GLU A 349 -1.60 -8.72 -15.58
C GLU A 349 -1.53 -7.49 -16.51
N ASP A 350 -2.13 -6.38 -16.13
CA ASP A 350 -2.09 -5.16 -16.92
C ASP A 350 -0.81 -4.32 -16.66
N PHE A 351 -0.26 -4.38 -15.46
CA PHE A 351 1.08 -3.83 -15.20
C PHE A 351 2.17 -4.55 -16.01
N ILE A 352 2.06 -5.87 -16.19
CA ILE A 352 2.96 -6.64 -17.04
C ILE A 352 2.95 -6.10 -18.47
N LYS A 353 1.75 -5.81 -19.03
CA LYS A 353 1.64 -5.27 -20.39
C LYS A 353 2.34 -3.91 -20.52
N LEU A 354 2.13 -3.03 -19.54
CA LEU A 354 2.80 -1.71 -19.52
C LEU A 354 4.32 -1.83 -19.45
N CYS A 355 4.83 -2.69 -18.57
CA CYS A 355 6.27 -2.91 -18.41
C CYS A 355 6.91 -3.58 -19.64
N ASP A 356 6.27 -4.61 -20.21
CA ASP A 356 6.78 -5.33 -21.39
C ASP A 356 6.85 -4.42 -22.62
N ALA A 357 5.86 -3.57 -22.81
CA ALA A 357 5.82 -2.61 -23.90
C ALA A 357 6.74 -1.40 -23.65
N ARG A 358 7.28 -1.21 -22.43
CA ARG A 358 7.92 0.04 -22.00
C ARG A 358 7.01 1.23 -22.28
N ALA A 359 5.75 1.08 -21.93
CA ALA A 359 4.72 2.04 -22.24
C ALA A 359 4.69 3.24 -21.28
N VAL A 360 5.30 3.09 -20.11
CA VAL A 360 5.49 4.15 -19.11
C VAL A 360 6.88 4.07 -18.51
N ASP A 361 7.37 5.18 -17.97
CA ASP A 361 8.68 5.24 -17.30
C ASP A 361 8.61 4.73 -15.87
N LEU A 362 7.46 4.94 -15.20
CA LEU A 362 7.18 4.42 -13.86
C LEU A 362 5.80 3.77 -13.83
N ILE A 363 5.62 2.82 -12.93
CA ILE A 363 4.28 2.32 -12.57
C ILE A 363 3.82 2.95 -11.25
N HIS A 364 2.48 3.07 -11.11
CA HIS A 364 1.86 3.78 -9.99
C HIS A 364 0.72 2.99 -9.34
N PRO A 365 0.97 1.78 -8.80
CA PRO A 365 -0.09 1.01 -8.17
C PRO A 365 -0.57 1.69 -6.87
N ASP A 366 -1.88 1.65 -6.65
CA ASP A 366 -2.47 1.83 -5.33
C ASP A 366 -2.69 0.48 -4.67
N LEU A 367 -2.16 0.25 -3.48
CA LEU A 367 -2.25 -1.02 -2.78
C LEU A 367 -3.72 -1.41 -2.48
N ALA A 368 -4.59 -0.42 -2.24
CA ALA A 368 -6.02 -0.64 -2.05
C ALA A 368 -6.80 -0.89 -3.36
N THR A 369 -6.13 -0.87 -4.51
CA THR A 369 -6.69 -1.22 -5.83
C THR A 369 -6.01 -2.43 -6.45
N SER A 370 -4.68 -2.50 -6.39
CA SER A 370 -3.85 -3.42 -7.19
C SER A 370 -3.87 -4.89 -6.72
N GLY A 371 -4.46 -5.18 -5.56
CA GLY A 371 -4.60 -6.55 -5.04
C GLY A 371 -4.06 -6.75 -3.62
N GLY A 372 -3.73 -5.68 -2.90
CA GLY A 372 -3.18 -5.75 -1.55
C GLY A 372 -1.65 -5.89 -1.53
N LEU A 373 -1.08 -6.29 -0.37
CA LEU A 373 0.37 -6.24 -0.15
C LEU A 373 1.16 -7.18 -1.08
N LEU A 374 0.75 -8.44 -1.17
CA LEU A 374 1.51 -9.44 -1.91
C LEU A 374 1.44 -9.22 -3.42
N GLU A 375 0.27 -8.90 -3.94
CA GLU A 375 0.11 -8.67 -5.37
C GLU A 375 0.84 -7.39 -5.80
N THR A 376 0.77 -6.29 -5.01
CA THR A 376 1.54 -5.07 -5.25
C THR A 376 3.04 -5.34 -5.22
N LYS A 377 3.51 -6.17 -4.26
CA LYS A 377 4.92 -6.60 -4.22
C LYS A 377 5.32 -7.36 -5.50
N ARG A 378 4.47 -8.27 -6.00
CA ARG A 378 4.72 -9.01 -7.24
C ARG A 378 4.73 -8.11 -8.48
N ILE A 379 3.88 -7.08 -8.50
CA ILE A 379 3.90 -6.05 -9.54
C ILE A 379 5.24 -5.34 -9.53
N ALA A 380 5.70 -4.93 -8.35
CA ALA A 380 6.96 -4.24 -8.17
C ALA A 380 8.17 -5.10 -8.57
N ASP A 381 8.21 -6.37 -8.16
CA ASP A 381 9.29 -7.30 -8.52
C ASP A 381 9.37 -7.49 -10.04
N TYR A 382 8.21 -7.63 -10.71
CA TYR A 382 8.20 -7.72 -12.16
C TYR A 382 8.67 -6.43 -12.84
N ALA A 383 8.24 -5.27 -12.36
CA ALA A 383 8.68 -3.98 -12.88
C ALA A 383 10.21 -3.80 -12.70
N GLU A 384 10.76 -4.23 -11.57
CA GLU A 384 12.20 -4.21 -11.30
C GLU A 384 12.98 -5.05 -12.32
N GLU A 385 12.52 -6.27 -12.63
CA GLU A 385 13.12 -7.13 -13.66
C GLU A 385 13.13 -6.48 -15.05
N LYS A 386 12.22 -5.53 -15.32
CA LYS A 386 12.14 -4.75 -16.57
C LYS A 386 12.87 -3.40 -16.50
N GLY A 387 13.44 -3.07 -15.35
CA GLY A 387 14.11 -1.78 -15.13
C GLY A 387 13.13 -0.60 -14.99
N VAL A 388 11.86 -0.88 -14.63
CA VAL A 388 10.82 0.14 -14.40
C VAL A 388 10.72 0.45 -12.91
N ALA A 389 10.77 1.74 -12.54
CA ALA A 389 10.60 2.17 -11.16
C ALA A 389 9.12 2.17 -10.74
N MET A 390 8.88 2.12 -9.43
CA MET A 390 7.56 2.19 -8.84
C MET A 390 7.45 3.37 -7.88
N ALA A 391 6.53 4.29 -8.13
CA ALA A 391 5.94 5.14 -7.11
C ALA A 391 4.61 4.53 -6.69
N MET A 392 4.14 4.79 -5.47
CA MET A 392 2.87 4.26 -5.01
C MET A 392 1.87 5.40 -4.80
N HIS A 393 0.70 5.25 -5.41
CA HIS A 393 -0.47 6.06 -5.11
C HIS A 393 -1.01 5.73 -3.72
N PHE A 394 -1.49 6.75 -3.01
CA PHE A 394 -2.15 6.56 -1.74
C PHE A 394 -3.08 7.72 -1.39
N ALA A 395 -4.37 7.41 -1.21
CA ALA A 395 -5.35 8.27 -0.58
C ALA A 395 -6.16 7.42 0.43
N GLY A 396 -6.03 7.68 1.73
CA GLY A 396 -6.69 6.86 2.75
C GLY A 396 -6.32 7.23 4.17
N THR A 397 -6.72 6.38 5.12
CA THR A 397 -6.41 6.55 6.55
C THR A 397 -5.04 5.98 6.90
N PRO A 398 -4.50 6.25 8.10
CA PRO A 398 -3.25 5.65 8.56
C PRO A 398 -3.25 4.11 8.62
N VAL A 399 -4.42 3.46 8.60
CA VAL A 399 -4.52 1.99 8.55
C VAL A 399 -3.99 1.45 7.22
N SER A 400 -4.54 1.93 6.10
CA SER A 400 -4.05 1.57 4.77
C SER A 400 -2.64 2.11 4.51
N PHE A 401 -2.31 3.28 5.06
CA PHE A 401 -0.96 3.84 4.96
C PHE A 401 0.10 2.91 5.56
N ALA A 402 -0.17 2.32 6.73
CA ALA A 402 0.73 1.34 7.33
C ALA A 402 0.96 0.13 6.41
N ALA A 403 -0.07 -0.38 5.75
CA ALA A 403 0.07 -1.45 4.76
C ALA A 403 0.98 -1.04 3.59
N ASN A 404 0.80 0.20 3.07
CA ASN A 404 1.67 0.77 2.04
C ASN A 404 3.12 0.89 2.50
N LEU A 405 3.36 1.30 3.77
CA LEU A 405 4.71 1.37 4.32
C LEU A 405 5.41 0.02 4.35
N HIS A 406 4.71 -1.05 4.72
CA HIS A 406 5.26 -2.41 4.71
C HIS A 406 5.59 -2.88 3.28
N CYS A 407 4.71 -2.65 2.32
CA CYS A 407 4.94 -2.98 0.92
C CYS A 407 6.12 -2.20 0.34
N ALA A 408 6.14 -0.86 0.53
CA ALA A 408 7.23 0.02 0.08
C ALA A 408 8.58 -0.34 0.72
N ALA A 409 8.59 -0.74 2.00
CA ALA A 409 9.80 -1.19 2.67
C ALA A 409 10.35 -2.47 2.05
N ALA A 410 9.48 -3.42 1.66
CA ALA A 410 9.85 -4.70 1.07
C ALA A 410 10.12 -4.64 -0.45
N THR A 411 9.99 -3.48 -1.08
CA THR A 411 10.14 -3.29 -2.53
C THR A 411 11.46 -2.62 -2.88
N GLN A 412 12.25 -3.22 -3.79
CA GLN A 412 13.57 -2.71 -4.17
C GLN A 412 13.49 -1.43 -5.00
N ASN A 413 12.73 -1.44 -6.11
CA ASN A 413 12.62 -0.37 -7.11
C ASN A 413 11.65 0.76 -6.72
N PHE A 414 11.36 0.91 -5.44
CA PHE A 414 10.46 1.92 -4.89
C PHE A 414 11.09 3.33 -4.93
N THR A 415 10.31 4.32 -5.39
CA THR A 415 10.71 5.73 -5.50
C THR A 415 10.16 6.59 -4.37
N ALA A 416 8.85 6.65 -4.23
CA ALA A 416 8.15 7.43 -3.22
C ALA A 416 6.69 6.96 -3.05
N LEU A 417 6.10 7.22 -1.89
CA LEU A 417 4.70 6.97 -1.55
C LEU A 417 3.95 8.29 -1.43
N GLU A 418 2.77 8.32 -1.98
CA GLU A 418 1.88 9.48 -1.91
C GLU A 418 1.38 9.78 -0.51
N HIS A 419 1.13 11.06 -0.25
CA HIS A 419 0.47 11.52 0.96
C HIS A 419 -0.50 12.66 0.65
N HIS A 420 -1.79 12.35 0.62
CA HIS A 420 -2.88 13.31 0.38
C HIS A 420 -3.27 14.11 1.63
N SER A 421 -3.13 13.52 2.80
CA SER A 421 -3.72 14.02 4.05
C SER A 421 -2.83 15.02 4.79
N VAL A 422 -1.92 15.70 4.09
CA VAL A 422 -0.93 16.64 4.68
C VAL A 422 -1.57 17.78 5.47
N ASP A 423 -2.80 18.15 5.15
CA ASP A 423 -3.54 19.28 5.74
C ASP A 423 -4.66 18.82 6.70
N LEU A 424 -4.72 17.53 7.06
CA LEU A 424 -5.73 16.99 7.99
C LEU A 424 -5.13 16.80 9.39
N ASP A 425 -5.43 17.69 10.30
CA ASP A 425 -4.86 17.74 11.65
C ASP A 425 -5.15 16.49 12.49
N TYR A 426 -6.26 15.78 12.22
CA TYR A 426 -6.67 14.57 12.94
C TYR A 426 -6.17 13.27 12.33
N TRP A 427 -5.53 13.31 11.16
CA TRP A 427 -5.19 12.11 10.41
C TRP A 427 -4.29 11.15 11.20
N ASP A 428 -3.20 11.64 11.78
CA ASP A 428 -2.29 10.84 12.62
C ASP A 428 -2.98 10.29 13.87
N ASP A 429 -4.00 10.96 14.39
CA ASP A 429 -4.74 10.56 15.59
C ASP A 429 -5.73 9.41 15.32
N LEU A 430 -6.01 9.07 14.05
CA LEU A 430 -6.85 7.92 13.68
C LEU A 430 -6.23 6.57 14.06
N ILE A 431 -4.93 6.52 14.33
CA ILE A 431 -4.28 5.36 14.94
C ILE A 431 -3.85 5.69 16.37
N LYS A 432 -3.71 4.64 17.21
CA LYS A 432 -3.20 4.81 18.57
C LYS A 432 -1.79 5.36 18.53
N LYS A 433 -1.52 6.38 19.34
CA LYS A 433 -0.22 7.03 19.41
C LYS A 433 0.87 6.03 19.79
N THR A 434 1.97 6.11 19.09
CA THR A 434 3.23 5.47 19.41
C THR A 434 4.20 6.50 19.99
N ASP A 435 5.31 6.06 20.56
CA ASP A 435 6.33 6.97 21.15
C ASP A 435 6.98 7.91 20.12
N LYS A 436 6.81 7.63 18.83
CA LYS A 436 7.37 8.41 17.71
C LYS A 436 6.30 8.69 16.67
N PRO A 437 6.30 9.88 16.05
CA PRO A 437 5.39 10.18 14.96
C PRO A 437 5.60 9.22 13.78
N LEU A 438 4.52 8.86 13.09
CA LEU A 438 4.57 8.03 11.90
C LEU A 438 5.28 8.76 10.76
N ILE A 439 5.00 10.04 10.58
CA ILE A 439 5.58 10.91 9.54
C ILE A 439 6.44 11.99 10.20
N GLU A 440 7.64 12.16 9.70
CA GLU A 440 8.58 13.19 10.13
C GLU A 440 9.39 13.72 8.94
N MET A 441 9.32 15.03 8.69
CA MET A 441 10.09 15.72 7.65
C MET A 441 10.01 15.04 6.28
N GLY A 442 8.78 14.76 5.80
CA GLY A 442 8.52 14.17 4.48
C GLY A 442 8.89 12.68 4.35
N PHE A 443 9.17 12.01 5.47
CA PHE A 443 9.44 10.57 5.53
C PHE A 443 8.55 9.88 6.55
N ALA A 444 8.09 8.67 6.23
CA ALA A 444 7.38 7.82 7.16
C ALA A 444 8.28 6.70 7.70
N ARG A 445 8.12 6.37 8.98
CA ARG A 445 8.78 5.21 9.59
C ARG A 445 7.99 3.95 9.27
N VAL A 446 8.70 2.87 8.98
CA VAL A 446 8.05 1.56 8.83
C VAL A 446 7.67 1.02 10.21
N PRO A 447 6.40 0.68 10.48
CA PRO A 447 6.01 0.13 11.77
C PRO A 447 6.70 -1.21 12.07
N GLU A 448 7.19 -1.37 13.31
CA GLU A 448 7.94 -2.57 13.75
C GLU A 448 7.08 -3.56 14.56
N GLY A 449 5.84 -3.19 14.88
CA GLY A 449 4.90 -4.04 15.59
C GLY A 449 4.38 -5.20 14.74
N PRO A 450 3.81 -6.25 15.37
CA PRO A 450 3.21 -7.37 14.65
C PRO A 450 2.08 -6.93 13.71
N GLY A 451 1.97 -7.58 12.56
CA GLY A 451 0.99 -7.25 11.54
C GLY A 451 1.33 -5.93 10.85
N LEU A 452 0.34 -5.04 10.72
CA LEU A 452 0.56 -3.68 10.22
C LEU A 452 1.24 -2.77 11.26
N GLY A 453 1.41 -3.24 12.49
CA GLY A 453 2.08 -2.51 13.57
C GLY A 453 1.33 -1.27 14.05
N VAL A 454 0.08 -1.11 13.66
CA VAL A 454 -0.81 -0.01 14.07
C VAL A 454 -2.16 -0.55 14.55
N GLU A 455 -2.82 0.20 15.41
CA GLU A 455 -4.17 -0.10 15.86
C GLU A 455 -5.06 1.13 15.67
N LEU A 456 -6.29 0.94 15.19
CA LEU A 456 -7.24 2.03 15.03
C LEU A 456 -7.54 2.68 16.38
N ASN A 457 -7.52 4.01 16.41
CA ASN A 457 -8.02 4.80 17.53
C ASN A 457 -9.53 5.00 17.37
N GLU A 458 -10.28 4.05 17.95
CA GLU A 458 -11.74 4.01 17.80
C GLU A 458 -12.43 5.28 18.32
N GLU A 459 -11.87 5.95 19.33
CA GLU A 459 -12.45 7.19 19.89
C GLU A 459 -12.34 8.37 18.92
N VAL A 460 -11.23 8.46 18.17
CA VAL A 460 -11.08 9.48 17.13
C VAL A 460 -11.89 9.08 15.90
N ALA A 461 -11.83 7.83 15.47
CA ALA A 461 -12.60 7.34 14.32
C ALA A 461 -14.09 7.59 14.46
N LYS A 462 -14.68 7.41 15.66
CA LYS A 462 -16.10 7.72 15.94
C LYS A 462 -16.47 9.18 15.70
N LYS A 463 -15.54 10.12 15.90
CA LYS A 463 -15.77 11.55 15.69
C LYS A 463 -15.80 11.93 14.20
N HIS A 464 -15.23 11.08 13.37
CA HIS A 464 -15.07 11.30 11.93
C HIS A 464 -15.79 10.24 11.09
N LEU A 465 -16.87 9.64 11.63
CA LEU A 465 -17.70 8.74 10.84
C LEU A 465 -18.41 9.48 9.71
N ASP A 466 -18.66 8.77 8.62
CA ASP A 466 -19.52 9.24 7.54
C ASP A 466 -20.91 9.57 8.11
N PRO A 467 -21.42 10.79 7.90
CA PRO A 467 -22.74 11.18 8.41
C PRO A 467 -23.90 10.36 7.81
N GLU A 468 -23.69 9.76 6.64
CA GLU A 468 -24.70 8.90 5.98
C GLU A 468 -24.57 7.42 6.38
N ASP A 469 -23.42 7.00 6.91
CA ASP A 469 -23.20 5.63 7.39
C ASP A 469 -22.50 5.63 8.75
N ASN A 470 -23.29 5.68 9.81
CA ASN A 470 -22.81 5.67 11.20
C ASN A 470 -22.54 4.25 11.74
N SER A 471 -22.46 3.24 10.91
CA SER A 471 -22.04 1.90 11.33
C SER A 471 -20.65 1.94 11.91
N PHE A 472 -20.49 1.36 13.08
CA PHE A 472 -19.20 1.30 13.76
C PHE A 472 -18.94 -0.11 14.25
N PHE A 473 -18.36 -0.92 13.38
CA PHE A 473 -17.99 -2.32 13.61
C PHE A 473 -19.10 -3.18 14.27
N ARG A 474 -20.37 -2.89 13.93
CA ARG A 474 -21.49 -3.74 14.34
C ARG A 474 -21.40 -5.10 13.66
N PRO A 475 -21.93 -6.17 14.29
CA PRO A 475 -22.09 -7.46 13.61
C PRO A 475 -22.82 -7.32 12.29
N THR A 476 -22.38 -8.04 11.28
CA THR A 476 -22.90 -7.99 9.90
C THR A 476 -23.44 -9.37 9.50
N THR A 477 -24.30 -9.94 10.33
CA THR A 477 -24.81 -11.32 10.18
C THR A 477 -25.64 -11.53 8.89
N GLU A 478 -26.21 -10.47 8.34
CA GLU A 478 -26.91 -10.48 7.07
C GLU A 478 -26.01 -10.83 5.89
N TRP A 479 -24.67 -10.69 6.07
CA TRP A 479 -23.67 -11.02 5.05
C TRP A 479 -23.09 -12.43 5.20
N ASP A 480 -23.42 -13.17 6.27
CA ASP A 480 -22.81 -14.49 6.54
C ASP A 480 -23.12 -15.54 5.45
N ASN A 481 -24.30 -15.45 4.86
CA ASN A 481 -24.77 -16.37 3.84
C ASN A 481 -25.02 -15.71 2.48
N MET A 482 -24.70 -14.43 2.34
CA MET A 482 -24.88 -13.73 1.07
C MET A 482 -23.90 -14.28 0.04
N ARG A 483 -24.44 -14.80 -1.07
CA ARG A 483 -23.64 -15.34 -2.17
C ARG A 483 -24.27 -14.91 -3.49
N SER A 484 -23.42 -14.52 -4.44
CA SER A 484 -23.80 -14.51 -5.84
C SER A 484 -23.84 -15.94 -6.37
N TRP A 485 -24.51 -16.11 -7.50
CA TRP A 485 -24.51 -17.38 -8.25
C TRP A 485 -23.27 -17.56 -9.10
N ASP A 486 -22.27 -16.70 -8.98
CA ASP A 486 -21.01 -16.76 -9.71
C ASP A 486 -20.29 -18.06 -9.42
N ARG A 487 -19.86 -18.73 -10.46
CA ARG A 487 -19.00 -19.91 -10.37
C ARG A 487 -17.56 -19.45 -10.12
N LEU A 488 -16.82 -20.27 -9.37
CA LEU A 488 -15.41 -19.95 -9.04
C LEU A 488 -14.50 -19.86 -10.29
N TRP A 489 -14.94 -20.36 -11.43
CA TRP A 489 -14.13 -20.54 -12.63
C TRP A 489 -14.88 -20.17 -13.93
N SER A 490 -15.83 -19.31 -13.85
CA SER A 490 -16.56 -18.83 -15.04
C SER A 490 -15.88 -17.63 -15.67
#